data_da874ec8a82bb066da3da86b28a57242
#
_entry.id   da874ec8a82bb066da3da86b28a57242
#
_cell.length_a   1.000
_cell.length_b   1.000
_cell.length_c   1.000
_cell.angle_alpha   90.00
_cell.angle_beta   90.00
_cell.angle_gamma   90.00
#
_symmetry.space_group_name_H-M   'P 1'
#
loop_
_entity.id
_entity.type
_entity.pdbx_description
1 polymer ?
#
loop_
_entity_poly.entity_id
_entity_poly.type
_entity_poly.pdbx_seq_one_letter_code
_entity_poly.pdbx_strand_id
1 'polypeptide(L)'
;RHLLGEELRLPALPTWWCGERASLDAVLPQLDKCVIKPTYPGSASHGSFEAALGRSMSRRELDEWAGRILREGDIYTAQTWLPLSQMPTWEPRAGGDQIEPRSMMLRVFAVADGPQSWRVLPGGLARLASASEGIATMQRGGSSADAWVLTDVEKGEIVDRTTLLMPQQTPAAVIQRKRLVTSRAAENLFWMGRYTERAENSIRLARITINRLNGEDAAAPALLAWLGDMASKNTLVLPGVPSAVQARRVFERSLIASLDSRDGATSVGYNLRALKLHASSVRERLSQEHWSIITRAASQFSQSCAAHAAQGDWSAADALRTLEAASNDMAAITGAQTDRMTRDDGWRLLSIGRLIERLCVLAPALASGFQTGAVHDSGGFEALVALFDSTITFHAQYQQSRDVAALVDLLVLDRDNPRSLGWVVQTLRGRLAKLAGSAPDALDALARKMPDPADWQLAPLCTPDADERYSALADLLTQCLGAAWQLSEDISLRYFTHTFETGQSLGA
;
A
#
# COMPACT_ATOMS: atom_id res chain seq x y z
N ARG A 1 11.43 16.08 31.37
CA ARG A 1 11.94 16.95 32.43
C ARG A 1 12.48 18.26 31.86
N HIS A 2 13.47 18.22 30.96
CA HIS A 2 14.13 19.43 30.44
C HIS A 2 13.17 20.40 29.74
N LEU A 3 12.23 19.89 28.93
CA LEU A 3 11.30 20.72 28.18
C LEU A 3 10.10 21.24 29.02
N LEU A 4 9.61 20.41 29.94
CA LEU A 4 8.40 20.73 30.70
C LEU A 4 8.67 21.23 32.13
N GLY A 5 9.90 21.13 32.61
CA GLY A 5 10.26 21.46 33.99
C GLY A 5 9.65 20.53 35.05
N GLU A 6 9.04 19.42 34.63
CA GLU A 6 8.32 18.47 35.50
C GLU A 6 9.09 17.15 35.62
N GLU A 7 8.97 16.51 36.79
CA GLU A 7 9.41 15.13 36.98
C GLU A 7 8.40 14.17 36.32
N LEU A 8 8.93 13.14 35.62
CA LEU A 8 8.08 12.09 35.05
C LEU A 8 7.44 11.28 36.16
N ARG A 9 6.12 11.17 36.21
CA ARG A 9 5.38 10.33 37.16
C ARG A 9 5.60 8.83 36.91
N LEU A 10 5.80 8.42 35.66
CA LEU A 10 6.22 7.06 35.31
C LEU A 10 7.75 7.05 35.13
N PRO A 11 8.48 6.18 35.80
CA PRO A 11 9.92 6.08 35.66
C PRO A 11 10.27 5.62 34.25
N ALA A 12 11.27 6.27 33.65
CA ALA A 12 11.83 5.88 32.35
C ALA A 12 13.22 5.23 32.59
N LEU A 13 13.53 4.22 31.78
CA LEU A 13 14.87 3.63 31.80
C LEU A 13 15.88 4.64 31.21
N PRO A 14 17.05 4.79 31.83
CA PRO A 14 18.15 5.55 31.23
C PRO A 14 18.44 5.03 29.83
N THR A 15 18.38 5.93 28.89
CA THR A 15 18.55 5.64 27.46
C THR A 15 19.46 6.70 26.84
N TRP A 16 20.47 6.27 26.11
CA TRP A 16 21.47 7.10 25.48
C TRP A 16 21.47 6.91 23.97
N TRP A 17 21.34 7.98 23.26
CA TRP A 17 21.62 7.97 21.83
C TRP A 17 23.14 8.17 21.64
N CYS A 18 23.78 7.19 21.04
CA CYS A 18 25.24 7.16 20.95
C CYS A 18 25.83 8.12 19.89
N GLY A 19 24.99 8.85 19.16
CA GLY A 19 25.43 9.94 18.27
C GLY A 19 25.90 11.20 19.01
N GLU A 20 25.66 11.29 20.32
CA GLU A 20 26.08 12.41 21.17
C GLU A 20 27.31 12.06 22.02
N ARG A 21 28.33 12.90 22.02
CA ARG A 21 29.60 12.64 22.74
C ARG A 21 29.40 12.40 24.22
N ALA A 22 28.57 13.22 24.88
CA ALA A 22 28.29 13.06 26.31
C ALA A 22 27.61 11.71 26.64
N SER A 23 26.74 11.24 25.72
CA SER A 23 26.09 9.94 25.84
C SER A 23 27.07 8.79 25.65
N LEU A 24 28.02 8.91 24.72
CA LEU A 24 29.09 7.92 24.53
C LEU A 24 29.97 7.78 25.77
N ASP A 25 30.43 8.90 26.33
CA ASP A 25 31.29 8.90 27.51
C ASP A 25 30.57 8.30 28.74
N ALA A 26 29.24 8.46 28.79
CA ALA A 26 28.43 7.88 29.89
C ALA A 26 28.16 6.38 29.71
N VAL A 27 27.97 5.89 28.49
CA VAL A 27 27.47 4.52 28.23
C VAL A 27 28.59 3.51 28.03
N LEU A 28 29.72 3.89 27.38
CA LEU A 28 30.79 2.94 27.08
C LEU A 28 31.37 2.22 28.30
N PRO A 29 31.57 2.88 29.47
CA PRO A 29 32.06 2.19 30.68
C PRO A 29 31.13 1.16 31.30
N GLN A 30 29.83 1.19 30.92
CA GLN A 30 28.79 0.32 31.46
C GLN A 30 28.01 -0.44 30.38
N LEU A 31 28.62 -0.65 29.22
CA LEU A 31 27.98 -1.32 28.08
C LEU A 31 27.54 -2.75 28.44
N ASP A 32 28.23 -3.42 29.34
CA ASP A 32 27.86 -4.72 29.91
C ASP A 32 26.50 -4.72 30.66
N LYS A 33 26.04 -3.55 31.11
CA LYS A 33 24.75 -3.37 31.78
C LYS A 33 23.64 -2.85 30.85
N CYS A 34 23.92 -2.73 29.58
CA CYS A 34 23.01 -2.13 28.61
C CYS A 34 22.47 -3.14 27.60
N VAL A 35 21.35 -2.78 27.02
CA VAL A 35 20.82 -3.35 25.78
C VAL A 35 21.14 -2.39 24.64
N ILE A 36 21.84 -2.86 23.63
CA ILE A 36 22.17 -2.09 22.42
C ILE A 36 21.08 -2.32 21.39
N LYS A 37 20.50 -1.26 20.86
CA LYS A 37 19.39 -1.28 19.90
C LYS A 37 19.71 -0.43 18.69
N PRO A 38 19.14 -0.73 17.49
CA PRO A 38 19.21 0.20 16.38
C PRO A 38 18.41 1.46 16.72
N THR A 39 18.96 2.64 16.44
CA THR A 39 18.26 3.92 16.60
C THR A 39 17.08 4.02 15.64
N TYR A 40 17.25 3.48 14.43
CA TYR A 40 16.23 3.51 13.35
C TYR A 40 15.82 2.08 12.97
N PRO A 41 14.96 1.41 13.77
CA PRO A 41 14.54 0.05 13.48
C PRO A 41 13.72 0.03 12.16
N GLY A 42 14.11 -0.87 11.24
CA GLY A 42 13.44 -1.02 9.93
C GLY A 42 13.95 -0.10 8.81
N SER A 43 14.95 0.73 9.04
CA SER A 43 15.59 1.51 7.99
C SER A 43 16.47 0.63 7.11
N ALA A 44 16.21 0.61 5.79
CA ALA A 44 17.05 -0.11 4.83
C ALA A 44 18.44 0.51 4.67
N SER A 45 18.59 1.80 4.97
CA SER A 45 19.84 2.57 4.81
C SER A 45 20.80 2.49 6.01
N HIS A 46 20.33 2.07 7.19
CA HIS A 46 21.09 2.10 8.43
C HIS A 46 21.25 0.74 9.11
N GLY A 47 21.30 -0.33 8.35
CA GLY A 47 21.58 -1.68 8.84
C GLY A 47 20.75 -2.07 10.07
N SER A 48 19.58 -2.70 9.88
CA SER A 48 18.80 -3.22 11.00
C SER A 48 19.50 -4.43 11.62
N PHE A 49 19.70 -4.41 12.94
CA PHE A 49 20.21 -5.54 13.71
C PHE A 49 19.27 -5.84 14.89
N GLU A 50 19.32 -7.04 15.40
CA GLU A 50 18.57 -7.41 16.60
C GLU A 50 19.21 -6.83 17.87
N ALA A 51 18.35 -6.45 18.83
CA ALA A 51 18.84 -5.92 20.11
C ALA A 51 19.84 -6.88 20.79
N ALA A 52 20.99 -6.36 21.14
CA ALA A 52 22.09 -7.11 21.70
C ALA A 52 22.22 -6.83 23.21
N LEU A 53 22.32 -7.90 24.01
CA LEU A 53 22.39 -7.83 25.50
C LEU A 53 23.85 -7.80 25.93
N GLY A 54 24.35 -6.66 26.44
CA GLY A 54 25.72 -6.53 26.90
C GLY A 54 26.10 -7.54 27.98
N ARG A 55 25.16 -7.85 28.90
CA ARG A 55 25.39 -8.84 29.97
C ARG A 55 25.66 -10.27 29.50
N SER A 56 25.24 -10.64 28.30
CA SER A 56 25.48 -11.98 27.75
C SER A 56 26.72 -12.04 26.88
N MET A 57 27.43 -10.92 26.71
CA MET A 57 28.63 -10.81 25.89
C MET A 57 29.90 -11.11 26.63
N SER A 58 30.85 -11.74 25.96
CA SER A 58 32.23 -11.84 26.42
C SER A 58 32.91 -10.47 26.37
N ARG A 59 34.03 -10.32 27.08
CA ARG A 59 34.83 -9.10 27.07
C ARG A 59 35.22 -8.66 25.64
N ARG A 60 35.60 -9.61 24.84
CA ARG A 60 35.95 -9.37 23.43
C ARG A 60 34.79 -8.81 22.61
N GLU A 61 33.61 -9.39 22.77
CA GLU A 61 32.42 -8.91 22.07
C GLU A 61 32.02 -7.49 22.50
N LEU A 62 32.13 -7.19 23.81
CA LEU A 62 31.91 -5.83 24.33
C LEU A 62 32.89 -4.83 23.72
N ASP A 63 34.17 -5.19 23.62
CA ASP A 63 35.20 -4.35 23.00
C ASP A 63 34.91 -4.14 21.48
N GLU A 64 34.44 -5.18 20.79
CA GLU A 64 34.01 -5.07 19.38
C GLU A 64 32.79 -4.16 19.23
N TRP A 65 31.80 -4.27 20.12
CA TRP A 65 30.62 -3.39 20.11
C TRP A 65 30.99 -1.94 20.48
N ALA A 66 31.83 -1.73 21.44
CA ALA A 66 32.36 -0.41 21.79
C ALA A 66 33.05 0.24 20.56
N GLY A 67 33.85 -0.54 19.84
CA GLY A 67 34.50 -0.08 18.61
C GLY A 67 33.53 0.28 17.48
N ARG A 68 32.42 -0.47 17.31
CA ARG A 68 31.36 -0.14 16.34
C ARG A 68 30.64 1.17 16.72
N ILE A 69 30.22 1.27 17.98
CA ILE A 69 29.54 2.45 18.53
C ILE A 69 30.39 3.71 18.40
N LEU A 70 31.71 3.61 18.62
CA LEU A 70 32.64 4.74 18.47
C LEU A 70 32.75 5.21 17.00
N ARG A 71 32.63 4.31 16.04
CA ARG A 71 32.72 4.67 14.60
C ARG A 71 31.43 5.22 14.04
N GLU A 72 30.29 4.69 14.44
CA GLU A 72 28.97 4.95 13.83
C GLU A 72 27.91 5.14 14.92
N GLY A 73 28.18 5.99 15.92
CA GLY A 73 27.36 6.15 17.10
C GLY A 73 25.90 6.55 16.83
N ASP A 74 25.64 7.25 15.76
CA ASP A 74 24.33 7.76 15.35
C ASP A 74 23.30 6.64 15.07
N ILE A 75 23.76 5.46 14.65
CA ILE A 75 22.88 4.32 14.38
C ILE A 75 22.60 3.47 15.62
N TYR A 76 23.23 3.73 16.75
CA TYR A 76 23.08 2.96 17.97
C TYR A 76 22.42 3.74 19.12
N THR A 77 21.52 3.07 19.81
CA THR A 77 20.92 3.53 21.07
C THR A 77 21.19 2.47 22.15
N ALA A 78 21.78 2.87 23.26
CA ALA A 78 21.98 2.02 24.42
C ALA A 78 20.94 2.34 25.51
N GLN A 79 20.40 1.32 26.14
CA GLN A 79 19.43 1.46 27.22
C GLN A 79 19.83 0.54 28.38
N THR A 80 19.71 1.04 29.60
CA THR A 80 19.97 0.20 30.79
C THR A 80 19.12 -1.08 30.75
N TRP A 81 19.75 -2.23 30.97
CA TRP A 81 19.02 -3.48 31.10
C TRP A 81 18.28 -3.51 32.44
N LEU A 82 17.00 -3.90 32.38
CA LEU A 82 16.17 -4.08 33.57
C LEU A 82 15.68 -5.54 33.63
N PRO A 83 15.86 -6.24 34.77
CA PRO A 83 15.19 -7.52 34.94
C PRO A 83 13.68 -7.32 34.94
N LEU A 84 12.97 -7.98 34.00
CA LEU A 84 11.53 -7.87 33.87
C LEU A 84 10.83 -8.62 35.01
N SER A 85 9.66 -8.11 35.43
CA SER A 85 8.74 -8.84 36.27
C SER A 85 8.35 -10.16 35.64
N GLN A 86 8.08 -11.16 36.48
CA GLN A 86 7.68 -12.49 36.02
C GLN A 86 6.22 -12.77 36.38
N MET A 87 5.56 -13.54 35.53
CA MET A 87 4.22 -14.06 35.79
C MET A 87 4.19 -15.59 35.59
N PRO A 88 3.38 -16.33 36.36
CA PRO A 88 3.17 -17.75 36.11
C PRO A 88 2.51 -17.98 34.77
N THR A 89 3.09 -18.87 33.98
CA THR A 89 2.61 -19.19 32.62
C THR A 89 2.49 -20.70 32.49
N TRP A 90 1.35 -21.16 31.98
CA TRP A 90 1.12 -22.57 31.75
C TRP A 90 1.82 -23.03 30.45
N GLU A 91 2.60 -24.11 30.56
CA GLU A 91 3.35 -24.71 29.45
C GLU A 91 2.93 -26.17 29.26
N PRO A 92 2.32 -26.52 28.14
CA PRO A 92 2.01 -27.92 27.81
C PRO A 92 3.30 -28.65 27.45
N ARG A 93 3.59 -29.78 28.11
CA ARG A 93 4.74 -30.66 27.79
C ARG A 93 4.31 -32.12 27.66
N ALA A 94 5.05 -32.89 26.84
CA ALA A 94 4.78 -34.32 26.64
C ALA A 94 4.85 -35.18 27.92
N GLY A 95 5.44 -34.67 29.03
CA GLY A 95 5.56 -35.31 30.32
C GLY A 95 4.63 -34.79 31.45
N GLY A 96 3.71 -33.91 31.08
CA GLY A 96 2.79 -33.23 32.01
C GLY A 96 2.93 -31.72 31.96
N ASP A 97 1.81 -31.06 32.12
CA ASP A 97 1.73 -29.58 32.07
C ASP A 97 2.42 -28.97 33.28
N GLN A 98 3.15 -27.88 33.07
CA GLN A 98 3.88 -27.18 34.15
C GLN A 98 3.58 -25.68 34.12
N ILE A 99 3.59 -25.07 35.31
CA ILE A 99 3.55 -23.63 35.48
C ILE A 99 4.99 -23.11 35.63
N GLU A 100 5.42 -22.30 34.67
CA GLU A 100 6.75 -21.70 34.67
C GLU A 100 6.70 -20.17 34.80
N PRO A 101 7.62 -19.56 35.58
CA PRO A 101 7.73 -18.10 35.63
C PRO A 101 8.30 -17.56 34.30
N ARG A 102 7.61 -16.67 33.65
CA ARG A 102 8.07 -16.01 32.43
C ARG A 102 8.15 -14.51 32.61
N SER A 103 9.23 -13.93 32.11
CA SER A 103 9.40 -12.47 32.06
C SER A 103 8.28 -11.81 31.26
N MET A 104 7.69 -10.76 31.83
CA MET A 104 6.56 -10.07 31.21
C MET A 104 6.80 -8.57 31.09
N MET A 105 6.16 -7.98 30.09
CA MET A 105 6.03 -6.54 29.89
C MET A 105 4.56 -6.18 29.68
N LEU A 106 4.06 -5.27 30.48
CA LEU A 106 2.68 -4.79 30.36
C LEU A 106 2.62 -3.60 29.40
N ARG A 107 1.76 -3.70 28.40
CA ARG A 107 1.40 -2.60 27.51
C ARG A 107 0.06 -2.02 27.93
N VAL A 108 0.06 -0.75 28.29
CA VAL A 108 -1.12 0.04 28.59
C VAL A 108 -1.38 1.08 27.50
N PHE A 109 -2.61 1.54 27.41
CA PHE A 109 -3.03 2.49 26.37
C PHE A 109 -3.67 3.70 27.04
N ALA A 110 -3.20 4.90 26.69
CA ALA A 110 -3.79 6.16 27.08
C ALA A 110 -4.20 6.94 25.84
N VAL A 111 -5.36 7.57 25.89
CA VAL A 111 -5.93 8.37 24.78
C VAL A 111 -6.24 9.76 25.31
N ALA A 112 -5.87 10.79 24.56
CA ALA A 112 -6.27 12.17 24.88
C ALA A 112 -7.79 12.31 24.75
N ASP A 113 -8.41 12.85 25.78
CA ASP A 113 -9.85 13.13 25.88
C ASP A 113 -10.08 14.63 26.14
N GLY A 114 -9.46 15.45 25.31
CA GLY A 114 -9.45 16.91 25.43
C GLY A 114 -8.04 17.49 25.58
N PRO A 115 -7.90 18.82 25.60
CA PRO A 115 -6.58 19.48 25.60
C PRO A 115 -5.71 19.17 26.84
N GLN A 116 -6.33 18.81 27.96
CA GLN A 116 -5.63 18.60 29.23
C GLN A 116 -6.09 17.33 29.97
N SER A 117 -6.88 16.47 29.33
CA SER A 117 -7.38 15.24 29.94
C SER A 117 -7.00 14.02 29.12
N TRP A 118 -6.77 12.90 29.84
CA TRP A 118 -6.39 11.63 29.26
C TRP A 118 -7.22 10.52 29.90
N ARG A 119 -7.66 9.59 29.09
CA ARG A 119 -8.26 8.35 29.54
C ARG A 119 -7.29 7.19 29.35
N VAL A 120 -7.20 6.36 30.35
CA VAL A 120 -6.42 5.13 30.27
C VAL A 120 -7.39 3.96 30.09
N LEU A 121 -7.11 3.08 29.14
CA LEU A 121 -7.88 1.85 28.95
C LEU A 121 -7.82 1.01 30.25
N PRO A 122 -8.96 0.61 30.83
CA PRO A 122 -8.99 -0.24 32.03
C PRO A 122 -8.66 -1.69 31.63
N GLY A 123 -7.40 -1.95 31.33
CA GLY A 123 -6.86 -3.20 30.85
C GLY A 123 -5.59 -2.98 30.05
N GLY A 124 -5.06 -4.05 29.50
CA GLY A 124 -3.83 -3.98 28.72
C GLY A 124 -3.45 -5.32 28.11
N LEU A 125 -2.28 -5.36 27.51
CA LEU A 125 -1.69 -6.55 26.91
C LEU A 125 -0.38 -6.88 27.62
N ALA A 126 -0.30 -8.03 28.29
CA ALA A 126 0.97 -8.57 28.79
C ALA A 126 1.69 -9.30 27.63
N ARG A 127 2.94 -8.95 27.39
CA ARG A 127 3.85 -9.67 26.50
C ARG A 127 4.76 -10.55 27.34
N LEU A 128 4.84 -11.82 26.97
CA LEU A 128 5.63 -12.83 27.68
C LEU A 128 6.86 -13.20 26.85
N ALA A 129 8.01 -13.28 27.50
CA ALA A 129 9.21 -13.77 26.85
C ALA A 129 9.12 -15.29 26.58
N SER A 130 9.83 -15.77 25.54
CA SER A 130 10.06 -17.20 25.37
C SER A 130 10.91 -17.77 26.52
N ALA A 131 10.85 -19.10 26.76
CA ALA A 131 11.54 -19.74 27.87
C ALA A 131 13.06 -19.53 27.90
N SER A 132 13.67 -19.25 26.74
CA SER A 132 15.12 -19.16 26.58
C SER A 132 15.69 -17.74 26.66
N GLU A 133 14.86 -16.70 26.65
CA GLU A 133 15.32 -15.33 26.51
C GLU A 133 14.64 -14.36 27.48
N GLY A 134 15.45 -13.55 28.18
CA GLY A 134 14.96 -12.51 29.09
C GLY A 134 14.36 -11.28 28.37
N ILE A 135 14.08 -11.35 27.06
CA ILE A 135 13.51 -10.26 26.27
C ILE A 135 12.10 -10.64 25.83
N ALA A 136 11.10 -9.87 26.28
CA ALA A 136 9.70 -10.06 25.90
C ALA A 136 9.42 -9.46 24.52
N THR A 137 9.70 -10.19 23.43
CA THR A 137 9.35 -9.80 22.05
C THR A 137 8.49 -10.86 21.37
N MET A 138 7.47 -10.43 20.62
CA MET A 138 6.62 -11.32 19.81
C MET A 138 7.39 -11.99 18.65
N GLN A 139 8.49 -11.38 18.22
CA GLN A 139 9.30 -11.85 17.08
C GLN A 139 10.16 -13.06 17.42
N ARG A 140 10.41 -13.33 18.71
CA ARG A 140 11.24 -14.43 19.21
C ARG A 140 10.44 -15.53 19.92
N GLY A 141 9.22 -15.80 19.44
CA GLY A 141 8.39 -16.86 20.02
C GLY A 141 7.74 -16.49 21.36
N GLY A 142 7.67 -15.21 21.69
CA GLY A 142 6.92 -14.72 22.83
C GLY A 142 5.41 -14.90 22.65
N SER A 143 4.69 -15.09 23.74
CA SER A 143 3.23 -15.14 23.80
C SER A 143 2.64 -13.85 24.37
N SER A 144 1.31 -13.74 24.37
CA SER A 144 0.60 -12.63 24.97
C SER A 144 -0.52 -13.12 25.88
N ALA A 145 -0.85 -12.32 26.89
CA ALA A 145 -1.97 -12.53 27.78
C ALA A 145 -2.71 -11.21 28.01
N ASP A 146 -3.99 -11.29 28.33
CA ASP A 146 -4.77 -10.11 28.71
C ASP A 146 -4.38 -9.64 30.11
N ALA A 147 -4.36 -8.32 30.29
CA ALA A 147 -4.20 -7.70 31.61
C ALA A 147 -5.53 -7.10 32.05
N TRP A 148 -6.03 -7.56 33.19
CA TRP A 148 -7.28 -7.10 33.77
C TRP A 148 -7.01 -6.16 34.94
N VAL A 149 -7.79 -5.09 35.03
CA VAL A 149 -7.74 -4.15 36.16
C VAL A 149 -8.86 -4.53 37.13
N LEU A 150 -8.48 -4.90 38.35
CA LEU A 150 -9.43 -5.12 39.43
C LEU A 150 -9.86 -3.74 39.96
N THR A 151 -11.14 -3.50 40.00
CA THR A 151 -11.75 -2.28 40.51
C THR A 151 -12.47 -2.55 41.81
N ASP A 152 -12.24 -1.72 42.81
CA ASP A 152 -12.91 -1.82 44.10
C ASP A 152 -14.23 -1.06 44.05
N VAL A 153 -15.33 -1.79 43.83
CA VAL A 153 -16.67 -1.23 43.70
C VAL A 153 -17.14 -0.53 44.98
N GLU A 154 -16.58 -0.88 46.13
CA GLU A 154 -16.96 -0.30 47.44
C GLU A 154 -16.42 1.12 47.67
N LYS A 155 -15.40 1.55 46.93
CA LYS A 155 -14.76 2.87 47.10
C LYS A 155 -15.37 3.98 46.24
N GLY A 156 -16.49 3.74 45.58
CA GLY A 156 -17.20 4.76 44.80
C GLY A 156 -16.41 5.24 43.58
N GLU A 157 -15.39 4.57 43.13
CA GLU A 157 -14.78 4.79 41.83
C GLU A 157 -15.82 4.46 40.79
N ILE A 158 -16.29 5.49 40.10
CA ILE A 158 -17.14 5.32 38.92
C ILE A 158 -16.30 4.62 37.86
N VAL A 159 -16.30 3.32 37.90
CA VAL A 159 -15.86 2.52 36.77
C VAL A 159 -16.84 2.84 35.66
N ASP A 160 -16.39 3.60 34.70
CA ASP A 160 -17.12 3.75 33.45
C ASP A 160 -17.46 2.33 32.97
N ARG A 161 -18.74 1.96 33.05
CA ARG A 161 -19.24 0.60 32.79
C ARG A 161 -19.13 0.20 31.31
N THR A 162 -18.23 0.81 30.57
CA THR A 162 -17.78 0.32 29.27
C THR A 162 -16.86 -0.90 29.44
N THR A 163 -17.39 -1.92 30.09
CA THR A 163 -16.83 -3.26 30.03
C THR A 163 -17.02 -3.82 28.64
N LEU A 164 -16.11 -4.67 28.17
CA LEU A 164 -16.23 -5.43 26.91
C LEU A 164 -17.51 -6.30 26.88
N LEU A 165 -18.13 -6.58 28.03
CA LEU A 165 -19.50 -7.05 28.18
C LEU A 165 -20.42 -5.84 27.97
N MET A 166 -20.64 -5.51 26.70
CA MET A 166 -21.57 -4.45 26.32
C MET A 166 -22.94 -4.73 26.94
N PRO A 167 -23.55 -3.79 27.68
CA PRO A 167 -24.96 -3.90 27.98
C PRO A 167 -25.70 -4.11 26.64
N GLN A 168 -26.70 -4.99 26.64
CA GLN A 168 -27.51 -5.23 25.43
C GLN A 168 -27.94 -3.86 24.89
N GLN A 169 -27.26 -3.44 23.83
CA GLN A 169 -27.60 -2.19 23.17
C GLN A 169 -28.94 -2.40 22.51
N THR A 170 -29.86 -1.47 22.77
CA THR A 170 -31.11 -1.43 22.02
C THR A 170 -30.77 -1.46 20.52
N PRO A 171 -31.51 -2.20 19.69
CA PRO A 171 -31.20 -2.32 18.25
C PRO A 171 -30.98 -0.98 17.54
N ALA A 172 -31.61 0.10 17.99
CA ALA A 172 -31.42 1.45 17.45
C ALA A 172 -30.00 2.04 17.68
N ALA A 173 -29.30 1.67 18.75
CA ALA A 173 -27.94 2.17 19.02
C ALA A 173 -26.86 1.46 18.18
N VAL A 174 -27.16 0.27 17.66
CA VAL A 174 -26.25 -0.49 16.78
C VAL A 174 -26.20 0.12 15.37
N ILE A 175 -27.29 0.72 14.92
CA ILE A 175 -27.44 1.27 13.56
C ILE A 175 -26.59 2.54 13.33
N GLN A 176 -26.19 3.27 14.37
CA GLN A 176 -25.52 4.58 14.23
C GLN A 176 -23.98 4.56 14.42
N ARG A 177 -23.37 3.41 14.69
CA ARG A 177 -21.90 3.36 14.78
C ARG A 177 -21.26 3.44 13.38
N LYS A 178 -21.03 4.66 12.91
CA LYS A 178 -20.04 4.89 11.85
C LYS A 178 -18.70 4.32 12.33
N ARG A 179 -18.22 3.26 11.69
CA ARG A 179 -16.85 2.77 11.92
C ARG A 179 -15.91 3.85 11.40
N LEU A 180 -15.32 4.61 12.31
CA LEU A 180 -14.30 5.58 11.96
C LEU A 180 -13.11 4.84 11.35
N VAL A 181 -12.64 5.31 10.22
CA VAL A 181 -11.44 4.79 9.56
C VAL A 181 -10.26 5.60 10.09
N THR A 182 -9.29 4.95 10.70
CA THR A 182 -8.06 5.63 11.15
C THR A 182 -7.26 6.13 9.94
N SER A 183 -6.46 7.20 10.09
CA SER A 183 -5.63 7.75 9.01
C SER A 183 -4.72 6.68 8.40
N ARG A 184 -4.11 5.81 9.22
CA ARG A 184 -3.30 4.69 8.74
C ARG A 184 -4.11 3.67 7.92
N ALA A 185 -5.32 3.33 8.35
CA ALA A 185 -6.18 2.42 7.58
C ALA A 185 -6.68 3.09 6.29
N ALA A 186 -7.00 4.39 6.34
CA ALA A 186 -7.39 5.18 5.17
C ALA A 186 -6.30 5.18 4.09
N GLU A 187 -5.07 5.48 4.49
CA GLU A 187 -3.90 5.47 3.61
C GLU A 187 -3.67 4.09 3.00
N ASN A 188 -3.61 3.04 3.82
CA ASN A 188 -3.32 1.69 3.32
C ASN A 188 -4.44 1.16 2.42
N LEU A 189 -5.71 1.47 2.67
CA LEU A 189 -6.82 1.10 1.79
C LEU A 189 -6.77 1.85 0.46
N PHE A 190 -6.45 3.14 0.47
CA PHE A 190 -6.27 3.93 -0.74
C PHE A 190 -5.13 3.37 -1.61
N TRP A 191 -3.96 3.14 -1.02
CA TRP A 191 -2.81 2.57 -1.72
C TRP A 191 -3.04 1.12 -2.14
N MET A 192 -3.74 0.32 -1.34
CA MET A 192 -4.19 -1.02 -1.74
C MET A 192 -5.03 -0.95 -3.01
N GLY A 193 -5.95 0.02 -3.10
CA GLY A 193 -6.73 0.26 -4.31
C GLY A 193 -5.85 0.63 -5.51
N ARG A 194 -4.91 1.56 -5.34
CA ARG A 194 -3.97 1.97 -6.38
C ARG A 194 -3.14 0.79 -6.88
N TYR A 195 -2.53 0.01 -5.99
CA TYR A 195 -1.70 -1.13 -6.38
C TYR A 195 -2.51 -2.29 -6.98
N THR A 196 -3.77 -2.47 -6.60
CA THR A 196 -4.67 -3.42 -7.28
C THR A 196 -4.82 -3.05 -8.76
N GLU A 197 -5.16 -1.82 -9.05
CA GLU A 197 -5.37 -1.36 -10.44
C GLU A 197 -4.06 -1.32 -11.22
N ARG A 198 -2.98 -0.89 -10.57
CA ARG A 198 -1.63 -0.83 -11.17
C ARG A 198 -1.11 -2.22 -11.55
N ALA A 199 -1.27 -3.20 -10.67
CA ALA A 199 -0.92 -4.60 -10.96
C ALA A 199 -1.74 -5.15 -12.11
N GLU A 200 -3.06 -4.95 -12.12
CA GLU A 200 -3.96 -5.41 -13.19
C GLU A 200 -3.58 -4.81 -14.54
N ASN A 201 -3.34 -3.50 -14.59
CA ASN A 201 -2.98 -2.81 -15.83
C ASN A 201 -1.56 -3.20 -16.32
N SER A 202 -0.59 -3.38 -15.41
CA SER A 202 0.76 -3.83 -15.76
C SER A 202 0.74 -5.25 -16.35
N ILE A 203 -0.02 -6.16 -15.75
CA ILE A 203 -0.21 -7.53 -16.25
C ILE A 203 -0.83 -7.50 -17.66
N ARG A 204 -1.91 -6.73 -17.84
CA ARG A 204 -2.61 -6.64 -19.13
C ARG A 204 -1.72 -6.03 -20.21
N LEU A 205 -1.02 -4.93 -19.92
CA LEU A 205 -0.09 -4.29 -20.85
C LEU A 205 1.07 -5.24 -21.23
N ALA A 206 1.66 -5.94 -20.26
CA ALA A 206 2.72 -6.91 -20.54
C ALA A 206 2.24 -8.05 -21.44
N ARG A 207 1.03 -8.60 -21.17
CA ARG A 207 0.43 -9.67 -22.01
C ARG A 207 0.18 -9.20 -23.44
N ILE A 208 -0.43 -8.03 -23.61
CA ILE A 208 -0.69 -7.46 -24.94
C ILE A 208 0.64 -7.24 -25.67
N THR A 209 1.62 -6.65 -25.01
CA THR A 209 2.93 -6.37 -25.62
C THR A 209 3.63 -7.64 -26.04
N ILE A 210 3.75 -8.65 -25.18
CA ILE A 210 4.41 -9.93 -25.51
C ILE A 210 3.66 -10.63 -26.66
N ASN A 211 2.33 -10.69 -26.63
CA ASN A 211 1.55 -11.32 -27.69
C ASN A 211 1.77 -10.64 -29.05
N ARG A 212 1.77 -9.30 -29.10
CA ARG A 212 1.97 -8.55 -30.34
C ARG A 212 3.41 -8.59 -30.83
N LEU A 213 4.39 -8.73 -29.94
CA LEU A 213 5.79 -8.92 -30.31
C LEU A 213 6.06 -10.34 -30.85
N ASN A 214 5.28 -11.35 -30.48
CA ASN A 214 5.44 -12.75 -30.93
C ASN A 214 4.48 -13.15 -32.07
N GLY A 215 3.57 -12.29 -32.50
CA GLY A 215 2.67 -12.56 -33.62
C GLY A 215 3.42 -12.81 -34.93
N GLU A 216 2.86 -13.68 -35.78
CA GLU A 216 3.43 -14.04 -37.10
C GLU A 216 3.37 -12.83 -38.06
N ASP A 217 2.36 -11.97 -37.92
CA ASP A 217 2.22 -10.76 -38.73
C ASP A 217 3.22 -9.68 -38.29
N ALA A 218 3.78 -8.99 -39.28
CA ALA A 218 4.63 -7.83 -39.00
C ALA A 218 3.80 -6.73 -38.35
N ALA A 219 3.95 -6.55 -37.03
CA ALA A 219 3.26 -5.49 -36.31
C ALA A 219 3.63 -4.12 -36.92
N ALA A 220 2.62 -3.27 -37.15
CA ALA A 220 2.82 -1.95 -37.72
C ALA A 220 3.74 -1.08 -36.83
N PRO A 221 4.59 -0.23 -37.41
CA PRO A 221 5.48 0.65 -36.66
C PRO A 221 4.75 1.51 -35.61
N ALA A 222 3.54 1.98 -35.92
CA ALA A 222 2.70 2.77 -35.02
C ALA A 222 2.31 1.96 -33.76
N LEU A 223 1.88 0.70 -33.93
CA LEU A 223 1.60 -0.21 -32.81
C LEU A 223 2.83 -0.47 -31.96
N LEU A 224 3.98 -0.77 -32.59
CA LEU A 224 5.25 -1.01 -31.84
C LEU A 224 5.71 0.24 -31.11
N ALA A 225 5.56 1.41 -31.69
CA ALA A 225 5.88 2.69 -31.03
C ALA A 225 4.99 2.91 -29.80
N TRP A 226 3.69 2.69 -29.93
CA TRP A 226 2.73 2.81 -28.83
C TRP A 226 3.04 1.81 -27.70
N LEU A 227 3.24 0.53 -28.02
CA LEU A 227 3.58 -0.50 -27.04
C LEU A 227 4.89 -0.17 -26.32
N GLY A 228 5.89 0.30 -27.07
CA GLY A 228 7.18 0.71 -26.50
C GLY A 228 7.04 1.91 -25.56
N ASP A 229 6.29 2.92 -25.94
CA ASP A 229 6.02 4.11 -25.12
C ASP A 229 5.27 3.74 -23.83
N MET A 230 4.21 2.94 -23.95
CA MET A 230 3.42 2.49 -22.81
C MET A 230 4.23 1.61 -21.85
N ALA A 231 5.04 0.67 -22.36
CA ALA A 231 5.88 -0.16 -21.52
C ALA A 231 6.96 0.65 -20.80
N SER A 232 7.55 1.64 -21.44
CA SER A 232 8.53 2.54 -20.84
C SER A 232 7.92 3.45 -19.77
N LYS A 233 6.79 4.10 -20.07
CA LYS A 233 6.07 4.97 -19.11
C LYS A 233 5.58 4.22 -17.87
N ASN A 234 5.23 2.94 -18.01
CA ASN A 234 4.83 2.07 -16.92
C ASN A 234 6.00 1.26 -16.33
N THR A 235 7.25 1.61 -16.69
CA THR A 235 8.49 0.99 -16.20
C THR A 235 8.51 -0.55 -16.28
N LEU A 236 7.84 -1.10 -17.30
CA LEU A 236 7.93 -2.52 -17.65
C LEU A 236 9.23 -2.85 -18.40
N VAL A 237 9.93 -1.83 -18.87
CA VAL A 237 11.24 -1.93 -19.53
C VAL A 237 12.16 -0.87 -18.91
N LEU A 238 13.39 -1.25 -18.61
CA LEU A 238 14.38 -0.34 -18.01
C LEU A 238 14.83 0.78 -18.99
N PRO A 239 15.21 1.93 -18.48
CA PRO A 239 15.81 2.99 -19.30
C PRO A 239 17.04 2.50 -20.05
N GLY A 240 17.19 2.93 -21.30
CA GLY A 240 18.33 2.56 -22.16
C GLY A 240 18.13 1.30 -22.99
N VAL A 241 17.03 0.58 -22.81
CA VAL A 241 16.65 -0.53 -23.70
C VAL A 241 16.18 0.06 -25.05
N PRO A 242 16.69 -0.42 -26.21
CA PRO A 242 16.21 0.01 -27.51
C PRO A 242 14.69 -0.18 -27.65
N SER A 243 14.01 0.76 -28.33
CA SER A 243 12.56 0.66 -28.53
C SER A 243 12.16 -0.61 -29.30
N ALA A 244 10.90 -1.00 -29.17
CA ALA A 244 10.35 -2.17 -29.90
C ALA A 244 10.47 -2.01 -31.41
N VAL A 245 10.44 -0.78 -31.92
CA VAL A 245 10.64 -0.47 -33.35
C VAL A 245 12.08 -0.72 -33.79
N GLN A 246 13.05 -0.39 -32.92
CA GLN A 246 14.48 -0.52 -33.24
C GLN A 246 15.00 -1.95 -33.07
N ALA A 247 14.61 -2.63 -32.01
CA ALA A 247 15.14 -3.95 -31.69
C ALA A 247 14.10 -4.83 -30.96
N ARG A 248 13.10 -5.29 -31.71
CA ARG A 248 11.92 -6.05 -31.23
C ARG A 248 12.29 -7.16 -30.23
N ARG A 249 13.27 -7.99 -30.57
CA ARG A 249 13.67 -9.14 -29.71
C ARG A 249 14.40 -8.72 -28.44
N VAL A 250 15.21 -7.67 -28.49
CA VAL A 250 15.90 -7.13 -27.32
C VAL A 250 14.89 -6.52 -26.36
N PHE A 251 13.93 -5.76 -26.90
CA PHE A 251 12.83 -5.17 -26.15
C PHE A 251 11.99 -6.24 -25.43
N GLU A 252 11.58 -7.28 -26.14
CA GLU A 252 10.82 -8.41 -25.61
C GLU A 252 11.55 -9.11 -24.45
N ARG A 253 12.82 -9.49 -24.66
CA ARG A 253 13.61 -10.14 -23.61
C ARG A 253 13.79 -9.25 -22.39
N SER A 254 14.02 -7.97 -22.58
CA SER A 254 14.13 -7.01 -21.48
C SER A 254 12.82 -6.87 -20.71
N LEU A 255 11.68 -6.81 -21.39
CA LEU A 255 10.36 -6.77 -20.76
C LEU A 255 10.12 -8.03 -19.92
N ILE A 256 10.39 -9.21 -20.47
CA ILE A 256 10.22 -10.48 -19.76
C ILE A 256 11.14 -10.54 -18.53
N ALA A 257 12.40 -10.19 -18.68
CA ALA A 257 13.38 -10.18 -17.57
C ALA A 257 13.00 -9.20 -16.45
N SER A 258 12.28 -8.11 -16.79
CA SER A 258 11.90 -7.06 -15.83
C SER A 258 10.60 -7.37 -15.08
N LEU A 259 9.85 -8.43 -15.38
CA LEU A 259 8.52 -8.69 -14.82
C LEU A 259 8.48 -8.79 -13.30
N ASP A 260 9.54 -9.30 -12.66
CA ASP A 260 9.67 -9.37 -11.19
C ASP A 260 10.85 -8.53 -10.66
N SER A 261 11.27 -7.48 -11.38
CA SER A 261 12.36 -6.61 -10.92
C SER A 261 12.06 -6.03 -9.54
N ARG A 262 13.11 -5.94 -8.71
CA ARG A 262 13.06 -5.35 -7.37
C ARG A 262 13.67 -3.95 -7.32
N ASP A 263 14.50 -3.63 -8.29
CA ASP A 263 15.32 -2.43 -8.29
C ASP A 263 14.70 -1.37 -9.20
N GLY A 264 14.17 -0.30 -8.60
CA GLY A 264 13.83 0.97 -9.25
C GLY A 264 12.70 0.93 -10.28
N ALA A 265 12.05 -0.21 -10.50
CA ALA A 265 10.99 -0.35 -11.48
C ALA A 265 9.65 -0.71 -10.82
N THR A 266 8.57 -0.09 -11.28
CA THR A 266 7.21 -0.49 -10.93
C THR A 266 6.76 -1.72 -11.73
N SER A 267 7.55 -2.79 -11.68
CA SER A 267 7.28 -4.06 -12.36
C SER A 267 5.97 -4.70 -11.87
N VAL A 268 5.50 -5.73 -12.58
CA VAL A 268 4.34 -6.53 -12.15
C VAL A 268 4.56 -7.08 -10.74
N GLY A 269 5.71 -7.72 -10.50
CA GLY A 269 6.05 -8.28 -9.19
C GLY A 269 6.17 -7.22 -8.10
N TYR A 270 6.71 -6.04 -8.40
CA TYR A 270 6.72 -4.91 -7.48
C TYR A 270 5.30 -4.53 -7.06
N ASN A 271 4.39 -4.36 -8.02
CA ASN A 271 3.00 -3.96 -7.75
C ASN A 271 2.25 -5.00 -6.92
N LEU A 272 2.45 -6.30 -7.19
CA LEU A 272 1.86 -7.38 -6.40
C LEU A 272 2.41 -7.42 -4.96
N ARG A 273 3.70 -7.18 -4.76
CA ARG A 273 4.31 -7.08 -3.41
C ARG A 273 3.79 -5.85 -2.65
N ALA A 274 3.69 -4.72 -3.31
CA ALA A 274 3.15 -3.49 -2.72
C ALA A 274 1.67 -3.67 -2.36
N LEU A 275 0.87 -4.29 -3.20
CA LEU A 275 -0.52 -4.67 -2.89
C LEU A 275 -0.58 -5.52 -1.62
N LYS A 276 0.24 -6.58 -1.51
CA LYS A 276 0.32 -7.44 -0.32
C LYS A 276 0.73 -6.66 0.92
N LEU A 277 1.70 -5.74 0.82
CA LEU A 277 2.16 -4.91 1.93
C LEU A 277 1.05 -4.05 2.50
N HIS A 278 0.33 -3.29 1.64
CA HIS A 278 -0.77 -2.45 2.08
C HIS A 278 -1.96 -3.27 2.61
N ALA A 279 -2.27 -4.40 1.98
CA ALA A 279 -3.29 -5.33 2.47
C ALA A 279 -2.95 -5.90 3.86
N SER A 280 -1.68 -6.19 4.15
CA SER A 280 -1.24 -6.69 5.46
C SER A 280 -1.48 -5.68 6.58
N SER A 281 -1.40 -4.39 6.27
CA SER A 281 -1.60 -3.29 7.22
C SER A 281 -3.07 -3.04 7.59
N VAL A 282 -4.00 -3.63 6.83
CA VAL A 282 -5.46 -3.54 7.04
C VAL A 282 -6.11 -4.92 7.08
N ARG A 283 -5.38 -5.91 7.60
CA ARG A 283 -5.78 -7.33 7.61
C ARG A 283 -7.14 -7.57 8.25
N GLU A 284 -7.48 -6.80 9.28
CA GLU A 284 -8.76 -6.88 10.02
C GLU A 284 -9.97 -6.47 9.18
N ARG A 285 -9.77 -5.88 8.01
CA ARG A 285 -10.82 -5.45 7.08
C ARG A 285 -11.01 -6.41 5.89
N LEU A 286 -10.18 -7.44 5.81
CA LEU A 286 -10.18 -8.42 4.73
C LEU A 286 -10.67 -9.77 5.22
N SER A 287 -11.48 -10.46 4.41
CA SER A 287 -11.81 -11.86 4.69
C SER A 287 -10.57 -12.75 4.59
N GLN A 288 -10.63 -13.93 5.17
CA GLN A 288 -9.52 -14.89 5.12
C GLN A 288 -9.19 -15.28 3.67
N GLU A 289 -10.22 -15.49 2.86
CA GLU A 289 -10.08 -15.86 1.44
C GLU A 289 -9.45 -14.73 0.64
N HIS A 290 -9.90 -13.46 0.87
CA HIS A 290 -9.35 -12.29 0.17
C HIS A 290 -7.86 -12.15 0.47
N TRP A 291 -7.46 -12.24 1.75
CA TRP A 291 -6.05 -12.22 2.14
C TRP A 291 -5.25 -13.36 1.53
N SER A 292 -5.81 -14.58 1.53
CA SER A 292 -5.15 -15.76 0.94
C SER A 292 -4.86 -15.57 -0.55
N ILE A 293 -5.83 -15.02 -1.31
CA ILE A 293 -5.66 -14.76 -2.75
C ILE A 293 -4.56 -13.71 -2.97
N ILE A 294 -4.55 -12.59 -2.23
CA ILE A 294 -3.52 -11.55 -2.36
C ILE A 294 -2.12 -12.13 -2.06
N THR A 295 -2.01 -12.93 -0.99
CA THR A 295 -0.74 -13.53 -0.59
C THR A 295 -0.26 -14.52 -1.64
N ARG A 296 -1.18 -15.35 -2.17
CA ARG A 296 -0.89 -16.32 -3.22
C ARG A 296 -0.43 -15.63 -4.50
N ALA A 297 -1.17 -14.64 -4.99
CA ALA A 297 -0.83 -13.91 -6.20
C ALA A 297 0.62 -13.37 -6.17
N ALA A 298 0.99 -12.68 -5.09
CA ALA A 298 2.34 -12.13 -4.93
C ALA A 298 3.41 -13.22 -4.84
N SER A 299 3.14 -14.30 -4.08
CA SER A 299 4.14 -15.35 -3.83
C SER A 299 4.33 -16.24 -5.04
N GLN A 300 3.25 -16.70 -5.68
CA GLN A 300 3.33 -17.59 -6.85
C GLN A 300 3.94 -16.87 -8.05
N PHE A 301 3.58 -15.61 -8.28
CA PHE A 301 4.17 -14.83 -9.36
C PHE A 301 5.69 -14.74 -9.20
N SER A 302 6.18 -14.34 -8.03
CA SER A 302 7.62 -14.22 -7.77
C SER A 302 8.34 -15.56 -7.84
N GLN A 303 7.74 -16.67 -7.34
CA GLN A 303 8.30 -18.01 -7.43
C GLN A 303 8.40 -18.50 -8.88
N SER A 304 7.36 -18.26 -9.69
CA SER A 304 7.38 -18.63 -11.12
C SER A 304 8.47 -17.86 -11.88
N CYS A 305 8.58 -16.54 -11.66
CA CYS A 305 9.63 -15.73 -12.26
C CYS A 305 11.04 -16.22 -11.86
N ALA A 306 11.25 -16.51 -10.58
CA ALA A 306 12.54 -17.03 -10.08
C ALA A 306 12.88 -18.41 -10.67
N ALA A 307 11.89 -19.29 -10.80
CA ALA A 307 12.09 -20.62 -11.37
C ALA A 307 12.53 -20.54 -12.85
N HIS A 308 11.87 -19.68 -13.65
CA HIS A 308 12.23 -19.47 -15.05
C HIS A 308 13.60 -18.77 -15.20
N ALA A 309 13.89 -17.79 -14.37
CA ALA A 309 15.20 -17.12 -14.36
C ALA A 309 16.36 -18.10 -14.06
N ALA A 310 16.14 -19.05 -13.14
CA ALA A 310 17.12 -20.08 -12.79
C ALA A 310 17.38 -21.09 -13.93
N GLN A 311 16.41 -21.31 -14.81
CA GLN A 311 16.54 -22.17 -15.98
C GLN A 311 17.30 -21.52 -17.16
N GLY A 312 17.51 -20.20 -17.10
CA GLY A 312 18.33 -19.45 -18.05
C GLY A 312 17.66 -19.14 -19.40
N ASP A 313 16.50 -19.71 -19.69
CA ASP A 313 15.74 -19.45 -20.93
C ASP A 313 14.25 -19.25 -20.61
N TRP A 314 13.91 -18.00 -20.33
CA TRP A 314 12.52 -17.64 -20.05
C TRP A 314 11.81 -17.27 -21.36
N SER A 315 11.03 -18.21 -21.88
CA SER A 315 10.30 -18.02 -23.14
C SER A 315 9.12 -17.07 -22.99
N ALA A 316 8.72 -16.45 -24.11
CA ALA A 316 7.50 -15.63 -24.16
C ALA A 316 6.24 -16.43 -23.77
N ALA A 317 6.16 -17.71 -24.13
CA ALA A 317 5.05 -18.58 -23.76
C ALA A 317 4.98 -18.83 -22.25
N ASP A 318 6.11 -18.98 -21.57
CA ASP A 318 6.17 -19.14 -20.11
C ASP A 318 5.79 -17.84 -19.40
N ALA A 319 6.28 -16.71 -19.90
CA ALA A 319 5.91 -15.39 -19.39
C ALA A 319 4.41 -15.14 -19.51
N LEU A 320 3.81 -15.47 -20.65
CA LEU A 320 2.37 -15.33 -20.87
C LEU A 320 1.56 -16.22 -19.92
N ARG A 321 1.96 -17.48 -19.69
CA ARG A 321 1.28 -18.35 -18.70
C ARG A 321 1.36 -17.80 -17.28
N THR A 322 2.53 -17.30 -16.89
CA THR A 322 2.72 -16.66 -15.57
C THR A 322 1.86 -15.42 -15.40
N LEU A 323 1.78 -14.57 -16.42
CA LEU A 323 0.94 -13.38 -16.43
C LEU A 323 -0.56 -13.72 -16.46
N GLU A 324 -0.96 -14.79 -17.14
CA GLU A 324 -2.34 -15.27 -17.17
C GLU A 324 -2.80 -15.76 -15.79
N ALA A 325 -1.98 -16.55 -15.10
CA ALA A 325 -2.27 -16.97 -13.74
C ALA A 325 -2.43 -15.75 -12.80
N ALA A 326 -1.53 -14.77 -12.89
CA ALA A 326 -1.62 -13.53 -12.13
C ALA A 326 -2.88 -12.71 -12.50
N SER A 327 -3.29 -12.68 -13.77
CA SER A 327 -4.53 -12.01 -14.22
C SER A 327 -5.78 -12.64 -13.58
N ASN A 328 -5.83 -13.97 -13.48
CA ASN A 328 -6.92 -14.69 -12.83
C ASN A 328 -6.99 -14.39 -11.32
N ASP A 329 -5.84 -14.33 -10.65
CA ASP A 329 -5.78 -13.92 -9.24
C ASP A 329 -6.25 -12.46 -9.06
N MET A 330 -5.87 -11.55 -9.97
CA MET A 330 -6.32 -10.15 -9.93
C MET A 330 -7.84 -10.02 -10.12
N ALA A 331 -8.45 -10.81 -11.00
CA ALA A 331 -9.89 -10.86 -11.17
C ALA A 331 -10.58 -11.32 -9.86
N ALA A 332 -10.05 -12.34 -9.19
CA ALA A 332 -10.56 -12.81 -7.91
C ALA A 332 -10.40 -11.77 -6.79
N ILE A 333 -9.27 -11.06 -6.73
CA ILE A 333 -9.02 -9.95 -5.78
C ILE A 333 -10.03 -8.82 -6.01
N THR A 334 -10.24 -8.43 -7.27
CA THR A 334 -11.20 -7.38 -7.65
C THR A 334 -12.63 -7.78 -7.28
N GLY A 335 -13.03 -9.03 -7.53
CA GLY A 335 -14.33 -9.57 -7.11
C GLY A 335 -14.50 -9.50 -5.59
N ALA A 336 -13.50 -9.91 -4.82
CA ALA A 336 -13.54 -9.84 -3.35
C ALA A 336 -13.62 -8.39 -2.84
N GLN A 337 -12.93 -7.44 -3.46
CA GLN A 337 -13.03 -6.02 -3.11
C GLN A 337 -14.42 -5.44 -3.40
N THR A 338 -15.06 -5.91 -4.46
CA THR A 338 -16.38 -5.43 -4.88
C THR A 338 -17.49 -6.02 -4.03
N ASP A 339 -17.48 -7.33 -3.74
CA ASP A 339 -18.63 -8.03 -3.17
C ASP A 339 -18.47 -8.42 -1.70
N ARG A 340 -17.22 -8.52 -1.18
CA ARG A 340 -16.98 -9.03 0.17
C ARG A 340 -16.54 -7.97 1.18
N MET A 341 -16.38 -6.72 0.79
CA MET A 341 -16.02 -5.63 1.68
C MET A 341 -17.25 -4.76 2.01
N THR A 342 -17.39 -4.40 3.29
CA THR A 342 -18.40 -3.43 3.71
C THR A 342 -18.16 -2.09 3.03
N ARG A 343 -19.21 -1.50 2.43
CA ARG A 343 -19.12 -0.24 1.65
C ARG A 343 -19.14 1.00 2.54
N ASP A 344 -18.23 1.05 3.50
CA ASP A 344 -17.96 2.18 4.37
C ASP A 344 -16.96 3.17 3.75
N ASP A 345 -16.50 4.16 4.51
CA ASP A 345 -15.54 5.16 4.03
C ASP A 345 -14.17 4.55 3.68
N GLY A 346 -13.75 3.47 4.37
CA GLY A 346 -12.55 2.74 4.02
C GLY A 346 -12.63 2.08 2.65
N TRP A 347 -13.77 1.42 2.35
CA TRP A 347 -14.02 0.88 1.03
C TRP A 347 -14.10 1.97 -0.06
N ARG A 348 -14.67 3.15 0.30
CA ARG A 348 -14.70 4.29 -0.64
C ARG A 348 -13.30 4.76 -0.99
N LEU A 349 -12.41 4.88 0.00
CA LEU A 349 -11.01 5.25 -0.23
C LEU A 349 -10.27 4.24 -1.10
N LEU A 350 -10.46 2.93 -0.88
CA LEU A 350 -9.94 1.89 -1.75
C LEU A 350 -10.48 2.05 -3.19
N SER A 351 -11.79 2.25 -3.36
CA SER A 351 -12.41 2.44 -4.66
C SER A 351 -11.91 3.71 -5.36
N ILE A 352 -11.74 4.82 -4.63
CA ILE A 352 -11.19 6.08 -5.15
C ILE A 352 -9.74 5.86 -5.61
N GLY A 353 -8.92 5.19 -4.82
CA GLY A 353 -7.55 4.84 -5.21
C GLY A 353 -7.50 4.06 -6.53
N ARG A 354 -8.37 3.06 -6.70
CA ARG A 354 -8.49 2.31 -7.96
C ARG A 354 -8.87 3.20 -9.14
N LEU A 355 -9.87 4.06 -8.97
CA LEU A 355 -10.36 4.92 -10.04
C LEU A 355 -9.33 5.98 -10.46
N ILE A 356 -8.62 6.58 -9.50
CA ILE A 356 -7.51 7.50 -9.79
C ILE A 356 -6.43 6.78 -10.58
N GLU A 357 -6.00 5.59 -10.17
CA GLU A 357 -4.97 4.84 -10.89
C GLU A 357 -5.42 4.46 -12.30
N ARG A 358 -6.70 4.11 -12.47
CA ARG A 358 -7.28 3.82 -13.78
C ARG A 358 -7.19 5.03 -14.71
N LEU A 359 -7.53 6.22 -14.27
CA LEU A 359 -7.34 7.45 -15.03
C LEU A 359 -5.88 7.70 -15.40
N CYS A 360 -4.96 7.47 -14.45
CA CYS A 360 -3.51 7.63 -14.67
C CYS A 360 -2.93 6.66 -15.72
N VAL A 361 -3.64 5.60 -16.06
CA VAL A 361 -3.23 4.65 -17.12
C VAL A 361 -4.01 4.89 -18.41
N LEU A 362 -5.33 5.04 -18.32
CA LEU A 362 -6.19 5.13 -19.53
C LEU A 362 -5.98 6.43 -20.30
N ALA A 363 -5.90 7.58 -19.62
CA ALA A 363 -5.72 8.86 -20.31
C ALA A 363 -4.37 8.93 -21.06
N PRO A 364 -3.21 8.59 -20.47
CA PRO A 364 -1.94 8.50 -21.20
C PRO A 364 -1.93 7.45 -22.30
N ALA A 365 -2.64 6.32 -22.15
CA ALA A 365 -2.70 5.27 -23.16
C ALA A 365 -3.41 5.77 -24.43
N LEU A 366 -4.54 6.48 -24.27
CA LEU A 366 -5.24 7.11 -25.38
C LEU A 366 -4.40 8.21 -26.01
N ALA A 367 -3.85 9.12 -25.20
CA ALA A 367 -3.00 10.22 -25.71
C ALA A 367 -1.82 9.67 -26.54
N SER A 368 -1.12 8.67 -26.04
CA SER A 368 -0.03 8.00 -26.74
C SER A 368 -0.52 7.28 -28.01
N GLY A 369 -1.72 6.67 -27.99
CA GLY A 369 -2.33 6.03 -29.16
C GLY A 369 -2.58 6.99 -30.31
N PHE A 370 -3.05 8.20 -30.02
CA PHE A 370 -3.20 9.27 -31.00
C PHE A 370 -1.85 9.83 -31.45
N GLN A 371 -0.91 10.07 -30.53
CA GLN A 371 0.42 10.62 -30.86
C GLN A 371 1.25 9.70 -31.76
N THR A 372 1.16 8.40 -31.56
CA THR A 372 1.90 7.40 -32.35
C THR A 372 1.18 6.99 -33.62
N GLY A 373 -0.07 7.41 -33.80
CA GLY A 373 -0.94 6.96 -34.89
C GLY A 373 -1.48 5.53 -34.74
N ALA A 374 -1.27 4.90 -33.59
CA ALA A 374 -1.75 3.52 -33.33
C ALA A 374 -3.27 3.39 -33.43
N VAL A 375 -4.02 4.45 -33.16
CA VAL A 375 -5.49 4.48 -33.29
C VAL A 375 -5.98 4.29 -34.73
N HIS A 376 -5.16 4.61 -35.74
CA HIS A 376 -5.46 4.49 -37.15
C HIS A 376 -4.96 3.15 -37.73
N ASP A 377 -4.18 2.38 -36.97
CA ASP A 377 -3.76 1.04 -37.36
C ASP A 377 -4.69 -0.01 -36.75
N SER A 378 -5.08 -1.01 -37.52
CA SER A 378 -6.03 -2.03 -37.06
C SER A 378 -5.53 -2.79 -35.81
N GLY A 379 -4.25 -3.15 -35.80
CA GLY A 379 -3.63 -3.83 -34.67
C GLY A 379 -3.48 -2.93 -33.44
N GLY A 380 -3.18 -1.63 -33.65
CA GLY A 380 -3.11 -0.63 -32.61
C GLY A 380 -4.47 -0.31 -32.00
N PHE A 381 -5.50 -0.16 -32.83
CA PHE A 381 -6.88 0.00 -32.37
C PHE A 381 -7.32 -1.16 -31.49
N GLU A 382 -7.15 -2.40 -31.97
CA GLU A 382 -7.48 -3.60 -31.19
C GLU A 382 -6.68 -3.71 -29.87
N ALA A 383 -5.40 -3.35 -29.90
CA ALA A 383 -4.57 -3.37 -28.70
C ALA A 383 -5.03 -2.33 -27.66
N LEU A 384 -5.47 -1.13 -28.10
CA LEU A 384 -6.09 -0.12 -27.24
C LEU A 384 -7.38 -0.64 -26.60
N VAL A 385 -8.32 -1.15 -27.43
CA VAL A 385 -9.58 -1.72 -26.94
C VAL A 385 -9.33 -2.87 -25.96
N ALA A 386 -8.34 -3.72 -26.22
CA ALA A 386 -7.96 -4.81 -25.34
C ALA A 386 -7.32 -4.31 -24.02
N LEU A 387 -6.52 -3.24 -24.06
CA LEU A 387 -5.95 -2.65 -22.85
C LEU A 387 -7.04 -2.13 -21.91
N PHE A 388 -8.11 -1.60 -22.46
CA PHE A 388 -9.29 -1.14 -21.71
C PHE A 388 -10.28 -2.27 -21.38
N ASP A 389 -9.95 -3.52 -21.69
CA ASP A 389 -10.82 -4.69 -21.43
C ASP A 389 -12.22 -4.54 -22.05
N SER A 390 -12.31 -3.88 -23.18
CA SER A 390 -13.58 -3.49 -23.83
C SER A 390 -13.85 -4.22 -25.14
N THR A 391 -13.10 -5.28 -25.44
CA THR A 391 -13.19 -6.02 -26.72
C THR A 391 -14.61 -6.58 -26.98
N ILE A 392 -15.22 -7.18 -25.96
CA ILE A 392 -16.55 -7.76 -26.07
C ILE A 392 -17.59 -6.65 -26.30
N THR A 393 -17.50 -5.56 -25.54
CA THR A 393 -18.40 -4.39 -25.69
C THR A 393 -18.26 -3.77 -27.06
N PHE A 394 -17.01 -3.62 -27.55
CA PHE A 394 -16.73 -3.11 -28.88
C PHE A 394 -17.43 -3.93 -29.97
N HIS A 395 -17.24 -5.23 -29.98
CA HIS A 395 -17.85 -6.10 -30.96
C HIS A 395 -19.38 -6.12 -30.88
N ALA A 396 -19.95 -6.01 -29.69
CA ALA A 396 -21.39 -5.97 -29.50
C ALA A 396 -22.05 -4.69 -29.98
N GLN A 397 -21.37 -3.53 -29.78
CA GLN A 397 -21.96 -2.21 -30.10
C GLN A 397 -21.58 -1.69 -31.47
N TYR A 398 -20.32 -1.88 -31.89
CA TYR A 398 -19.77 -1.25 -33.11
C TYR A 398 -19.45 -2.26 -34.23
N GLN A 399 -19.70 -3.55 -33.97
CA GLN A 399 -19.41 -4.63 -34.93
C GLN A 399 -17.94 -4.64 -35.36
N GLN A 400 -17.63 -4.03 -36.55
CA GLN A 400 -16.28 -3.94 -37.09
C GLN A 400 -15.88 -2.50 -37.47
N SER A 401 -16.64 -1.50 -37.05
CA SER A 401 -16.33 -0.09 -37.33
C SER A 401 -15.12 0.35 -36.50
N ARG A 402 -13.96 0.34 -37.15
CA ARG A 402 -12.66 0.74 -36.50
C ARG A 402 -12.35 2.19 -36.84
N ASP A 403 -13.23 3.09 -36.48
CA ASP A 403 -13.03 4.52 -36.65
C ASP A 403 -12.80 5.23 -35.31
N VAL A 404 -12.26 6.44 -35.39
CA VAL A 404 -11.95 7.25 -34.18
C VAL A 404 -13.22 7.54 -33.38
N ALA A 405 -14.37 7.73 -34.04
CA ALA A 405 -15.62 8.03 -33.35
C ALA A 405 -16.09 6.85 -32.49
N ALA A 406 -16.02 5.63 -33.02
CA ALA A 406 -16.33 4.41 -32.24
C ALA A 406 -15.37 4.22 -31.05
N LEU A 407 -14.07 4.52 -31.24
CA LEU A 407 -13.09 4.43 -30.18
C LEU A 407 -13.34 5.44 -29.05
N VAL A 408 -13.59 6.70 -29.41
CA VAL A 408 -13.85 7.80 -28.47
C VAL A 408 -15.17 7.59 -27.75
N ASP A 409 -16.22 7.16 -28.47
CA ASP A 409 -17.49 6.86 -27.85
C ASP A 409 -17.34 5.74 -26.80
N LEU A 410 -16.75 4.61 -27.17
CA LEU A 410 -16.57 3.45 -26.27
C LEU A 410 -15.67 3.74 -25.09
N LEU A 411 -14.49 4.38 -25.31
CA LEU A 411 -13.43 4.48 -24.30
C LEU A 411 -13.41 5.81 -23.55
N VAL A 412 -14.10 6.83 -24.07
CA VAL A 412 -14.14 8.16 -23.45
C VAL A 412 -15.55 8.52 -22.96
N LEU A 413 -16.59 8.32 -23.77
CA LEU A 413 -17.92 8.85 -23.47
C LEU A 413 -18.87 7.85 -22.81
N ASP A 414 -18.78 6.56 -23.14
CA ASP A 414 -19.70 5.54 -22.65
C ASP A 414 -19.73 5.51 -21.12
N ARG A 415 -20.90 5.79 -20.53
CA ARG A 415 -21.10 5.82 -19.09
C ARG A 415 -21.49 4.50 -18.49
N ASP A 416 -21.74 3.49 -19.30
CA ASP A 416 -22.10 2.15 -18.90
C ASP A 416 -20.89 1.20 -18.98
N ASN A 417 -19.85 1.57 -19.72
CA ASN A 417 -18.58 0.83 -19.78
C ASN A 417 -17.68 1.17 -18.58
N PRO A 418 -17.46 0.26 -17.62
CA PRO A 418 -16.63 0.52 -16.43
C PRO A 418 -15.16 0.86 -16.73
N ARG A 419 -14.74 0.71 -17.98
CA ARG A 419 -13.39 0.99 -18.44
C ARG A 419 -13.30 2.27 -19.29
N SER A 420 -14.41 2.96 -19.54
CA SER A 420 -14.37 4.28 -20.17
C SER A 420 -13.96 5.39 -19.19
N LEU A 421 -13.43 6.47 -19.72
CA LEU A 421 -13.10 7.66 -18.92
C LEU A 421 -14.36 8.28 -18.32
N GLY A 422 -15.47 8.34 -19.06
CA GLY A 422 -16.74 8.91 -18.63
C GLY A 422 -17.30 8.19 -17.41
N TRP A 423 -17.36 6.85 -17.44
CA TRP A 423 -17.79 6.05 -16.29
C TRP A 423 -16.86 6.22 -15.10
N VAL A 424 -15.54 6.18 -15.32
CA VAL A 424 -14.53 6.30 -14.26
C VAL A 424 -14.65 7.64 -13.55
N VAL A 425 -14.72 8.74 -14.30
CA VAL A 425 -14.85 10.10 -13.74
C VAL A 425 -16.19 10.27 -13.02
N GLN A 426 -17.29 9.84 -13.60
CA GLN A 426 -18.61 9.90 -12.97
C GLN A 426 -18.65 9.11 -11.66
N THR A 427 -18.12 7.89 -11.67
CA THR A 427 -18.07 7.04 -10.47
C THR A 427 -17.17 7.65 -9.41
N LEU A 428 -16.01 8.20 -9.77
CA LEU A 428 -15.08 8.87 -8.86
C LEU A 428 -15.76 10.07 -8.19
N ARG A 429 -16.42 10.95 -8.95
CA ARG A 429 -17.20 12.08 -8.41
C ARG A 429 -18.25 11.61 -7.41
N GLY A 430 -18.99 10.56 -7.74
CA GLY A 430 -19.99 9.97 -6.82
C GLY A 430 -19.39 9.34 -5.55
N ARG A 431 -18.19 8.76 -5.62
CA ARG A 431 -17.48 8.22 -4.43
C ARG A 431 -16.99 9.34 -3.52
N LEU A 432 -16.45 10.41 -4.10
CA LEU A 432 -16.00 11.60 -3.37
C LEU A 432 -17.16 12.27 -2.63
N ALA A 433 -18.28 12.49 -3.31
CA ALA A 433 -19.47 13.06 -2.70
C ALA A 433 -19.97 12.23 -1.49
N LYS A 434 -19.92 10.89 -1.58
CA LYS A 434 -20.31 9.99 -0.48
C LYS A 434 -19.29 9.93 0.64
N LEU A 435 -18.01 10.15 0.35
CA LEU A 435 -16.94 10.20 1.36
C LEU A 435 -17.07 11.47 2.22
N ALA A 436 -17.60 12.56 1.66
CA ALA A 436 -17.81 13.83 2.35
C ALA A 436 -18.69 13.74 3.61
N GLY A 437 -19.59 12.78 3.66
CA GLY A 437 -20.50 12.61 4.79
C GLY A 437 -21.41 13.82 4.99
N SER A 438 -21.47 14.33 6.24
CA SER A 438 -22.31 15.45 6.64
C SER A 438 -21.68 16.84 6.50
N ALA A 439 -20.50 16.95 5.90
CA ALA A 439 -19.83 18.23 5.60
C ALA A 439 -19.84 18.50 4.09
N PRO A 440 -20.91 19.09 3.54
CA PRO A 440 -21.13 19.15 2.08
C PRO A 440 -20.08 19.93 1.31
N ASP A 441 -19.51 20.98 1.95
CA ASP A 441 -18.82 22.02 1.17
C ASP A 441 -17.39 21.67 0.72
N ALA A 442 -16.67 20.86 1.45
CA ALA A 442 -15.24 20.65 1.15
C ALA A 442 -14.97 19.49 0.16
N LEU A 443 -15.77 18.43 0.19
CA LEU A 443 -15.59 17.27 -0.71
C LEU A 443 -16.40 17.35 -1.99
N ASP A 444 -17.46 18.12 -1.98
CA ASP A 444 -18.09 18.56 -3.21
C ASP A 444 -17.12 19.45 -4.01
N ALA A 445 -16.27 20.23 -3.34
CA ALA A 445 -15.16 20.96 -3.95
C ALA A 445 -14.13 20.04 -4.62
N LEU A 446 -13.80 18.87 -4.05
CA LEU A 446 -12.90 17.88 -4.68
C LEU A 446 -13.56 17.20 -5.88
N ALA A 447 -14.85 16.83 -5.78
CA ALA A 447 -15.59 16.26 -6.88
C ALA A 447 -15.70 17.24 -8.05
N ARG A 448 -15.86 18.54 -7.79
CA ARG A 448 -15.91 19.60 -8.83
C ARG A 448 -14.57 19.86 -9.53
N LYS A 449 -13.44 19.45 -8.97
CA LYS A 449 -12.14 19.51 -9.67
C LYS A 449 -12.02 18.55 -10.84
N MET A 450 -12.83 17.49 -10.85
CA MET A 450 -12.88 16.56 -11.97
C MET A 450 -13.79 17.14 -13.07
N PRO A 451 -13.37 17.09 -14.35
CA PRO A 451 -14.23 17.47 -15.48
C PRO A 451 -15.58 16.74 -15.42
N ASP A 452 -16.67 17.39 -15.80
CA ASP A 452 -17.98 16.75 -15.79
C ASP A 452 -18.21 15.95 -17.08
N PRO A 453 -18.38 14.61 -17.01
CA PRO A 453 -18.67 13.82 -18.20
C PRO A 453 -19.97 14.20 -18.90
N ALA A 454 -20.87 14.96 -18.22
CA ALA A 454 -22.11 15.44 -18.83
C ALA A 454 -21.87 16.49 -19.93
N ASP A 455 -20.73 17.19 -19.88
CA ASP A 455 -20.37 18.24 -20.83
C ASP A 455 -19.61 17.70 -22.05
N TRP A 456 -19.24 16.41 -22.05
CA TRP A 456 -18.43 15.83 -23.12
C TRP A 456 -19.29 15.48 -24.34
N GLN A 457 -18.86 15.89 -25.52
CA GLN A 457 -19.57 15.67 -26.75
C GLN A 457 -18.67 14.97 -27.77
N LEU A 458 -19.21 14.00 -28.53
CA LEU A 458 -18.45 13.18 -29.46
C LEU A 458 -17.86 14.01 -30.61
N ALA A 459 -18.66 14.89 -31.24
CA ALA A 459 -18.24 15.61 -32.42
C ALA A 459 -16.99 16.46 -32.25
N PRO A 460 -16.86 17.32 -31.20
CA PRO A 460 -15.62 18.07 -30.95
C PRO A 460 -14.43 17.19 -30.68
N LEU A 461 -14.61 16.09 -29.95
CA LEU A 461 -13.51 15.18 -29.55
C LEU A 461 -12.97 14.35 -30.74
N CYS A 462 -13.78 14.16 -31.77
CA CYS A 462 -13.41 13.41 -32.96
C CYS A 462 -13.05 14.31 -34.15
N THR A 463 -13.07 15.64 -34.01
CA THR A 463 -12.72 16.57 -35.07
C THR A 463 -11.24 16.94 -35.00
N PRO A 464 -10.42 16.59 -36.00
CA PRO A 464 -9.02 17.02 -36.03
C PRO A 464 -8.94 18.53 -36.31
N ASP A 465 -7.90 19.16 -35.77
CA ASP A 465 -7.55 20.56 -36.07
C ASP A 465 -6.81 20.68 -37.41
N ALA A 466 -6.34 21.89 -37.74
CA ALA A 466 -5.60 22.18 -38.97
C ALA A 466 -4.29 21.40 -39.14
N ASP A 467 -3.71 20.90 -38.01
CA ASP A 467 -2.50 20.10 -37.98
C ASP A 467 -2.81 18.58 -37.90
N GLU A 468 -4.03 18.18 -38.19
CA GLU A 468 -4.55 16.80 -38.11
C GLU A 468 -4.46 16.20 -36.69
N ARG A 469 -4.49 17.04 -35.66
CA ARG A 469 -4.44 16.62 -34.25
C ARG A 469 -5.83 16.72 -33.60
N TYR A 470 -6.14 15.82 -32.72
CA TYR A 470 -7.37 15.81 -31.92
C TYR A 470 -7.18 16.64 -30.63
N SER A 471 -6.99 17.97 -30.79
CA SER A 471 -6.63 18.88 -29.71
C SER A 471 -7.65 18.90 -28.57
N ALA A 472 -8.96 18.95 -28.90
CA ALA A 472 -10.00 18.91 -27.86
C ALA A 472 -9.97 17.61 -27.02
N LEU A 473 -9.68 16.46 -27.64
CA LEU A 473 -9.50 15.21 -26.91
C LEU A 473 -8.22 15.24 -26.06
N ALA A 474 -7.10 15.72 -26.61
CA ALA A 474 -5.84 15.82 -25.89
C ALA A 474 -5.96 16.71 -24.64
N ASP A 475 -6.67 17.83 -24.74
CA ASP A 475 -6.96 18.75 -23.64
C ASP A 475 -7.80 18.07 -22.56
N LEU A 476 -8.86 17.35 -22.96
CA LEU A 476 -9.69 16.60 -22.01
C LEU A 476 -8.89 15.53 -21.28
N LEU A 477 -8.06 14.75 -21.98
CA LEU A 477 -7.21 13.73 -21.37
C LEU A 477 -6.21 14.34 -20.38
N THR A 478 -5.62 15.48 -20.73
CA THR A 478 -4.69 16.22 -19.87
C THR A 478 -5.39 16.78 -18.63
N GLN A 479 -6.60 17.32 -18.78
CA GLN A 479 -7.41 17.80 -17.64
C GLN A 479 -7.78 16.65 -16.71
N CYS A 480 -8.21 15.51 -17.24
CA CYS A 480 -8.54 14.33 -16.42
C CYS A 480 -7.33 13.83 -15.63
N LEU A 481 -6.17 13.76 -16.27
CA LEU A 481 -4.92 13.30 -15.64
C LEU A 481 -4.45 14.28 -14.57
N GLY A 482 -4.43 15.59 -14.86
CA GLY A 482 -4.05 16.63 -13.91
C GLY A 482 -4.97 16.67 -12.69
N ALA A 483 -6.28 16.56 -12.91
CA ALA A 483 -7.28 16.48 -11.84
C ALA A 483 -7.10 15.22 -10.99
N ALA A 484 -6.77 14.07 -11.59
CA ALA A 484 -6.50 12.83 -10.85
C ALA A 484 -5.27 12.92 -9.94
N TRP A 485 -4.19 13.57 -10.40
CA TRP A 485 -2.99 13.81 -9.60
C TRP A 485 -3.27 14.77 -8.44
N GLN A 486 -3.89 15.91 -8.71
CA GLN A 486 -4.26 16.87 -7.69
C GLN A 486 -5.19 16.26 -6.63
N LEU A 487 -6.15 15.46 -7.06
CA LEU A 487 -7.07 14.77 -6.17
C LEU A 487 -6.34 13.75 -5.27
N SER A 488 -5.36 13.03 -5.81
CA SER A 488 -4.53 12.12 -5.01
C SER A 488 -3.78 12.84 -3.89
N GLU A 489 -3.24 14.03 -4.18
CA GLU A 489 -2.55 14.87 -3.21
C GLU A 489 -3.52 15.42 -2.16
N ASP A 490 -4.64 15.99 -2.58
CA ASP A 490 -5.67 16.54 -1.68
C ASP A 490 -6.22 15.47 -0.71
N ILE A 491 -6.43 14.24 -1.19
CA ILE A 491 -6.86 13.11 -0.34
C ILE A 491 -5.77 12.75 0.66
N SER A 492 -4.51 12.71 0.22
CA SER A 492 -3.38 12.42 1.10
C SER A 492 -3.25 13.44 2.22
N LEU A 493 -3.31 14.72 1.90
CA LEU A 493 -3.26 15.81 2.87
C LEU A 493 -4.42 15.78 3.86
N ARG A 494 -5.61 15.36 3.43
CA ARG A 494 -6.80 15.39 4.27
C ARG A 494 -6.99 14.15 5.13
N TYR A 495 -6.69 12.96 4.63
CA TYR A 495 -7.03 11.70 5.27
C TYR A 495 -5.84 10.94 5.84
N PHE A 496 -4.60 11.24 5.38
CA PHE A 496 -3.40 10.51 5.80
C PHE A 496 -2.53 11.30 6.76
N THR A 497 -3.09 12.31 7.42
CA THR A 497 -2.41 13.10 8.45
C THR A 497 -2.02 12.18 9.61
N HIS A 498 -0.79 11.71 9.56
CA HIS A 498 -0.10 11.21 10.75
C HIS A 498 0.23 12.44 11.58
N THR A 499 -0.15 12.45 12.85
CA THR A 499 0.09 13.54 13.81
C THR A 499 1.58 13.91 13.90
N PHE A 500 2.06 14.66 12.93
CA PHE A 500 3.34 15.39 13.01
C PHE A 500 3.14 16.88 13.32
N GLU A 501 1.92 17.35 13.48
CA GLU A 501 1.62 18.73 13.89
C GLU A 501 1.50 18.93 15.41
N THR A 502 2.15 18.11 16.22
CA THR A 502 2.34 18.45 17.65
C THR A 502 3.42 19.51 17.89
N GLY A 503 3.99 20.07 16.83
CA GLY A 503 4.97 21.17 16.92
C GLY A 503 4.39 22.58 17.03
N GLN A 504 3.09 22.79 16.80
CA GLN A 504 2.50 24.14 16.84
C GLN A 504 1.65 24.46 18.06
N SER A 505 1.39 23.51 18.96
CA SER A 505 0.64 23.81 20.20
C SER A 505 1.52 24.17 21.41
N LEU A 506 2.82 24.34 21.23
CA LEU A 506 3.74 24.80 22.30
C LEU A 506 4.07 26.28 22.20
N GLY A 507 3.27 27.08 21.51
CA GLY A 507 3.43 28.52 21.35
C GLY A 507 2.14 29.28 21.58
N ALA A 508 1.51 29.14 22.74
CA ALA A 508 0.54 30.08 23.29
C ALA A 508 0.53 29.99 24.81
#